data_aea314c81f2340eb610e01efb2ec4c32
#
_entry.id   aea314c81f2340eb610e01efb2ec4c32
#
_cell.length_a   1.000
_cell.length_b   1.000
_cell.length_c   1.000
_cell.angle_alpha   90.00
_cell.angle_beta   90.00
_cell.angle_gamma   90.00
#
_symmetry.space_group_name_H-M   'P 1'
#
loop_
_entity.id
_entity.type
_entity.pdbx_description
1 polymer ?
#
loop_
_entity_poly.entity_id
_entity_poly.type
_entity_poly.pdbx_seq_one_letter_code
_entity_poly.pdbx_strand_id
1 'polypeptide(L)' 'GVAVSKDGIHWERLFDKPFMPNGKPGEWNSCESGHPHLFTDLDGRTYLFYQGNNDYGKTWLITNVEVFWKKGKPYLKK' A
#
# COMPACT_ATOMS: atom_id res chain seq x y z
N GLY A 1 1.73 -7.49 2.30
CA GLY A 1 3.18 -7.46 2.38
C GLY A 1 3.85 -7.04 1.08
N VAL A 2 5.16 -6.92 1.12
CA VAL A 2 5.96 -6.57 -0.05
C VAL A 2 7.04 -7.62 -0.26
N ALA A 3 7.18 -8.08 -1.49
CA ALA A 3 8.22 -9.01 -1.88
C ALA A 3 8.90 -8.51 -3.14
N VAL A 4 10.16 -8.88 -3.33
CA VAL A 4 10.95 -8.51 -4.49
C VAL A 4 11.49 -9.74 -5.18
N SER A 5 11.75 -9.63 -6.48
CA SER A 5 12.36 -10.67 -7.28
C SER A 5 13.27 -10.06 -8.34
N LYS A 6 14.35 -10.77 -8.65
CA LYS A 6 15.26 -10.40 -9.76
C LYS A 6 14.85 -11.08 -11.07
N ASP A 7 14.13 -12.19 -10.99
CA ASP A 7 13.82 -13.02 -12.15
C ASP A 7 12.31 -13.27 -12.34
N GLY A 8 11.46 -12.81 -11.43
CA GLY A 8 10.03 -13.05 -11.48
C GLY A 8 9.59 -14.43 -11.02
N ILE A 9 10.55 -15.26 -10.57
CA ILE A 9 10.30 -16.64 -10.14
C ILE A 9 10.63 -16.84 -8.67
N HIS A 10 11.80 -16.36 -8.24
CA HIS A 10 12.25 -16.45 -6.86
C HIS A 10 11.99 -15.11 -6.16
N TRP A 11 11.24 -15.14 -5.05
CA TRP A 11 10.78 -13.94 -4.35
C TRP A 11 11.31 -13.89 -2.93
N GLU A 12 11.68 -12.69 -2.51
CA GLU A 12 12.13 -12.41 -1.15
C GLU A 12 11.22 -11.37 -0.52
N ARG A 13 10.75 -11.66 0.69
CA ARG A 13 9.91 -10.75 1.44
C ARG A 13 10.75 -9.65 2.06
N LEU A 14 10.35 -8.37 1.85
CA LEU A 14 11.14 -7.23 2.31
C LEU A 14 10.87 -6.82 3.75
N PHE A 15 9.63 -7.01 4.23
CA PHE A 15 9.23 -6.53 5.55
C PHE A 15 8.47 -7.63 6.31
N ASP A 16 8.69 -7.69 7.62
CA ASP A 16 7.98 -8.61 8.50
C ASP A 16 6.59 -8.11 8.87
N LYS A 17 6.33 -6.82 8.67
CA LYS A 17 5.07 -6.17 9.01
C LYS A 17 4.31 -5.79 7.74
N PRO A 18 2.98 -5.59 7.82
CA PRO A 18 2.23 -5.09 6.68
C PRO A 18 2.79 -3.74 6.20
N PHE A 19 2.94 -3.61 4.88
CA PHE A 19 3.38 -2.35 4.28
C PHE A 19 2.35 -1.25 4.45
N MET A 20 1.06 -1.60 4.31
CA MET A 20 -0.08 -0.72 4.51
C MET A 20 -1.01 -1.37 5.53
N PRO A 21 -0.80 -1.13 6.84
CA PRO A 21 -1.67 -1.69 7.87
C PRO A 21 -3.04 -0.99 7.85
N ASN A 22 -4.03 -1.66 8.44
CA ASN A 22 -5.30 -1.02 8.69
C ASN A 22 -5.13 0.16 9.64
N GLY A 23 -6.04 1.12 9.57
CA GLY A 23 -6.09 2.23 10.51
C GLY A 23 -6.46 1.78 11.92
N LYS A 24 -6.28 2.68 12.87
CA LYS A 24 -6.68 2.46 14.25
C LYS A 24 -8.21 2.52 14.37
N PRO A 25 -8.80 1.95 15.45
CA PRO A 25 -10.23 2.10 15.68
C PRO A 25 -10.67 3.56 15.59
N GLY A 26 -11.73 3.81 14.83
CA GLY A 26 -12.26 5.15 14.57
C GLY A 26 -11.74 5.80 13.29
N GLU A 27 -10.69 5.27 12.67
CA GLU A 27 -10.21 5.76 11.39
C GLU A 27 -11.01 5.14 10.23
N TRP A 28 -10.98 5.81 9.05
CA TRP A 28 -11.79 5.43 7.89
C TRP A 28 -11.47 4.01 7.36
N ASN A 29 -10.25 3.53 7.54
CA ASN A 29 -9.81 2.23 7.07
C ASN A 29 -9.50 1.25 8.20
N SER A 30 -10.20 1.38 9.34
CA SER A 30 -9.93 0.55 10.51
C SER A 30 -10.25 -0.93 10.31
N CYS A 31 -11.19 -1.26 9.42
CA CYS A 31 -11.56 -2.64 9.14
C CYS A 31 -10.74 -3.24 8.01
N GLU A 32 -10.37 -2.44 7.01
CA GLU A 32 -9.62 -2.96 5.87
C GLU A 32 -8.87 -1.86 5.12
N SER A 33 -7.70 -2.23 4.61
CA SER A 33 -6.94 -1.48 3.60
C SER A 33 -6.49 -2.50 2.57
N GLY A 34 -6.96 -2.38 1.33
CA GLY A 34 -6.70 -3.41 0.35
C GLY A 34 -6.90 -2.97 -1.10
N HIS A 35 -6.90 -3.96 -1.97
CA HIS A 35 -6.99 -3.79 -3.43
C HIS A 35 -6.01 -2.75 -3.95
N PRO A 36 -4.70 -2.93 -3.69
CA PRO A 36 -3.70 -1.94 -4.05
C PRO A 36 -3.44 -1.88 -5.55
N HIS A 37 -3.16 -0.68 -6.04
CA HIS A 37 -2.75 -0.45 -7.42
C HIS A 37 -1.73 0.67 -7.46
N LEU A 38 -0.64 0.47 -8.18
CA LEU A 38 0.41 1.48 -8.32
C LEU A 38 0.23 2.27 -9.62
N PHE A 39 0.50 3.56 -9.54
CA PHE A 39 0.51 4.45 -10.70
C PHE A 39 1.74 5.35 -10.61
N THR A 40 2.51 5.41 -11.70
CA THR A 40 3.65 6.33 -11.80
C THR A 40 3.30 7.45 -12.77
N ASP A 41 3.33 8.68 -12.28
CA ASP A 41 3.02 9.85 -13.05
C ASP A 41 4.18 10.25 -13.97
N LEU A 42 3.91 11.15 -14.91
CA LEU A 42 4.91 11.64 -15.87
C LEU A 42 6.08 12.35 -15.18
N ASP A 43 5.86 12.91 -14.00
CA ASP A 43 6.91 13.56 -13.21
C ASP A 43 7.80 12.58 -12.44
N GLY A 44 7.57 11.27 -12.59
CA GLY A 44 8.33 10.22 -11.92
C GLY A 44 7.84 9.86 -10.52
N ARG A 45 6.80 10.53 -10.02
CA ARG A 45 6.24 10.18 -8.71
C ARG A 45 5.35 8.97 -8.81
N THR A 46 5.41 8.11 -7.80
CA THR A 46 4.62 6.88 -7.73
C THR A 46 3.59 7.00 -6.62
N TYR A 47 2.37 6.58 -6.92
CA TYR A 47 1.25 6.62 -5.98
C TYR A 47 0.66 5.23 -5.81
N LEU A 48 0.35 4.87 -4.57
CA LEU A 48 -0.37 3.66 -4.24
C LEU A 48 -1.83 4.04 -4.02
N PHE A 49 -2.70 3.54 -4.90
CA PHE A 49 -4.15 3.65 -4.74
C PHE A 49 -4.65 2.44 -3.98
N TYR A 50 -5.51 2.65 -3.02
CA TYR A 50 -6.06 1.56 -2.22
C TYR A 50 -7.43 1.94 -1.69
N GLN A 51 -8.16 0.92 -1.27
CA GLN A 51 -9.48 1.12 -0.71
C GLN A 51 -9.52 0.67 0.74
N GLY A 52 -10.46 1.20 1.49
CA GLY A 52 -10.65 0.84 2.86
C GLY A 52 -12.07 1.08 3.33
N ASN A 53 -12.37 0.59 4.51
CA ASN A 53 -13.65 0.81 5.17
C ASN A 53 -13.48 0.72 6.69
N ASN A 54 -14.50 1.20 7.39
CA ASN A 54 -14.58 1.11 8.85
C ASN A 54 -15.93 0.53 9.31
N ASP A 55 -16.64 -0.15 8.41
CA ASP A 55 -18.01 -0.63 8.63
C ASP A 55 -18.18 -2.10 8.21
N TYR A 56 -17.11 -2.89 8.29
CA TYR A 56 -17.09 -4.32 7.98
C TYR A 56 -17.52 -4.62 6.53
N GLY A 57 -17.11 -3.77 5.60
CA GLY A 57 -17.31 -4.02 4.18
C GLY A 57 -18.65 -3.55 3.61
N LYS A 58 -19.39 -2.73 4.34
CA LYS A 58 -20.68 -2.20 3.85
C LYS A 58 -20.49 -1.08 2.84
N THR A 59 -19.47 -0.25 3.04
CA THR A 59 -19.10 0.83 2.11
C THR A 59 -17.61 0.81 1.87
N TRP A 60 -17.16 1.39 0.74
CA TRP A 60 -15.75 1.42 0.38
C TRP A 60 -15.35 2.83 -0.05
N LEU A 61 -14.21 3.27 0.44
CA LEU A 61 -13.61 4.56 0.10
C LEU A 61 -12.28 4.30 -0.58
N ILE A 62 -11.93 5.14 -1.57
CA ILE A 62 -10.68 5.03 -2.33
C ILE A 62 -9.85 6.27 -2.07
N THR A 63 -8.57 6.07 -1.83
CA THR A 63 -7.61 7.16 -1.69
C THR A 63 -6.26 6.75 -2.26
N ASN A 64 -5.28 7.62 -2.13
CA ASN A 64 -3.91 7.31 -2.55
C ASN A 64 -2.90 7.89 -1.58
N VAL A 65 -1.69 7.34 -1.65
CA VAL A 65 -0.55 7.82 -0.89
C VAL A 65 0.67 7.75 -1.80
N GLU A 66 1.55 8.73 -1.70
CA GLU A 66 2.79 8.70 -2.48
C GLU A 66 3.73 7.65 -1.94
N VAL A 67 4.37 6.90 -2.87
CA VAL A 67 5.40 5.92 -2.56
C VAL A 67 6.73 6.50 -2.98
N PHE A 68 7.71 6.49 -2.09
CA PHE A 68 9.07 6.86 -2.45
C PHE A 68 10.02 5.71 -2.17
N TRP A 69 11.19 5.76 -2.82
CA TRP A 69 12.16 4.68 -2.77
C TRP A 69 13.42 5.14 -2.04
N LYS A 70 13.91 4.29 -1.16
CA LYS A 70 15.14 4.54 -0.42
C LYS A 70 15.94 3.25 -0.37
N LYS A 71 17.15 3.28 -0.95
CA LYS A 71 18.04 2.12 -1.00
C LYS A 71 17.36 0.88 -1.59
N GLY A 72 16.55 1.09 -2.65
CA GLY A 72 15.84 0.00 -3.33
C GLY A 72 14.60 -0.51 -2.63
N LYS A 73 14.17 0.11 -1.54
CA LYS A 73 12.97 -0.29 -0.79
C LYS A 73 11.89 0.78 -0.87
N PRO A 74 10.61 0.38 -0.99
CA PRO A 74 9.51 1.34 -1.01
C PRO A 74 9.12 1.80 0.39
N TYR A 75 8.67 3.05 0.48
CA TYR A 75 8.14 3.64 1.71
C TYR A 75 6.94 4.50 1.37
N LEU A 76 5.97 4.56 2.28
CA LEU A 76 4.81 5.42 2.13
C LEU A 76 5.10 6.80 2.71
N LYS A 77 4.72 7.82 1.97
CA LYS A 77 4.84 9.21 2.45
C LYS A 77 3.63 9.52 3.32
N LYS A 78 3.89 9.65 4.59
CA LYS A 78 2.84 9.99 5.57
C LYS A 78 2.96 11.41 6.04
#